data_45dac33024ad7cb0be049c6bfcadba67
#
_entry.id   45dac33024ad7cb0be049c6bfcadba67
#
_cell.length_a   1.000
_cell.length_b   1.000
_cell.length_c   1.000
_cell.angle_alpha   90.00
_cell.angle_beta   90.00
_cell.angle_gamma   90.00
#
_symmetry.space_group_name_H-M   'P 1'
#
loop_
_entity.id
_entity.type
_entity.pdbx_description
1 polymer ?
#
loop_
_entity_poly.entity_id
_entity_poly.type
_entity_poly.pdbx_seq_one_letter_code
_entity_poly.pdbx_strand_id
1 'polypeptide(L)' 'MEIRLGDIVRLKKKHPCGSYEWQVVRLGADIGIKCRGCNRRVLLERRDFERRVKEFISRGEQQTGG' A
#
# COMPACT_ATOMS: atom_id res chain seq x y z
N MET A 1 4.49 -3.80 12.13
CA MET A 1 4.47 -2.75 11.07
C MET A 1 3.16 -1.99 11.16
N GLU A 2 3.26 -0.69 11.22
CA GLU A 2 2.06 0.13 11.29
C GLU A 2 1.66 0.58 9.89
N ILE A 3 0.39 0.38 9.55
CA ILE A 3 -0.12 0.69 8.22
C ILE A 3 -1.29 1.65 8.39
N ARG A 4 -1.32 2.71 7.57
CA ARG A 4 -2.39 3.71 7.64
C ARG A 4 -2.97 3.95 6.26
N LEU A 5 -4.21 4.39 6.24
CA LEU A 5 -4.83 4.75 4.98
C LEU A 5 -4.04 5.87 4.33
N GLY A 6 -3.84 5.75 3.03
CA GLY A 6 -3.10 6.76 2.29
C GLY A 6 -1.60 6.57 2.26
N ASP A 7 -1.08 5.59 3.00
CA ASP A 7 0.35 5.31 2.94
C ASP A 7 0.74 4.96 1.52
N ILE A 8 1.87 5.49 1.08
CA ILE A 8 2.44 5.13 -0.21
C ILE A 8 3.61 4.20 0.08
N VAL A 9 3.58 3.02 -0.51
CA VAL A 9 4.59 2.02 -0.27
C VAL A 9 5.21 1.57 -1.59
N ARG A 10 6.45 1.10 -1.49
CA ARG A 10 7.11 0.47 -2.62
C ARG A 10 7.15 -1.01 -2.35
N LEU A 11 6.72 -1.81 -3.31
CA LEU A 11 6.77 -3.25 -3.18
C LEU A 11 8.05 -3.78 -3.78
N LYS A 12 8.43 -4.98 -3.37
CA LYS A 12 9.67 -5.60 -3.82
C LYS A 12 9.60 -5.98 -5.29
N LYS A 13 8.41 -6.33 -5.77
CA LYS A 13 8.21 -6.74 -7.15
C LYS A 13 7.55 -5.64 -7.95
N LYS A 14 8.00 -5.49 -9.19
CA LYS A 14 7.39 -4.54 -10.11
C LYS A 14 6.03 -5.06 -10.56
N HIS A 15 5.06 -4.17 -10.59
CA HIS A 15 3.74 -4.49 -11.12
C HIS A 15 3.85 -4.56 -12.65
N PRO A 16 3.04 -5.38 -13.32
CA PRO A 16 3.08 -5.49 -14.78
C PRO A 16 2.99 -4.16 -15.52
N CYS A 17 2.34 -3.15 -14.91
CA CYS A 17 2.26 -1.84 -15.55
C CYS A 17 3.56 -1.04 -15.43
N GLY A 18 4.53 -1.57 -14.73
CA GLY A 18 5.83 -0.91 -14.59
C GLY A 18 6.03 -0.13 -13.31
N SER A 19 5.03 -0.03 -12.47
CA SER A 19 5.14 0.75 -11.24
C SER A 19 5.47 -0.15 -10.05
N TYR A 20 6.23 0.40 -9.11
CA TYR A 20 6.49 -0.27 -7.85
C TYR A 20 5.67 0.34 -6.72
N GLU A 21 5.01 1.47 -6.96
CA GLU A 21 4.40 2.25 -5.90
C GLU A 21 2.91 1.98 -5.80
N TRP A 22 2.47 1.81 -4.56
CA TRP A 22 1.08 1.50 -4.27
C TRP A 22 0.61 2.37 -3.12
N GLN A 23 -0.67 2.67 -3.12
CA GLN A 23 -1.28 3.45 -2.05
C GLN A 23 -2.23 2.56 -1.27
N VAL A 24 -2.17 2.65 0.05
CA VAL A 24 -3.08 1.91 0.91
C VAL A 24 -4.43 2.60 0.87
N VAL A 25 -5.45 1.90 0.40
CA VAL A 25 -6.79 2.47 0.26
C VAL A 25 -7.82 1.80 1.15
N ARG A 26 -7.45 0.73 1.83
CA ARG A 26 -8.37 0.05 2.71
C ARG A 26 -7.61 -0.65 3.83
N LEU A 27 -8.14 -0.51 5.03
CA LEU A 27 -7.62 -1.24 6.19
C LEU A 27 -8.75 -2.06 6.75
N GLY A 28 -8.46 -3.29 7.11
CA GLY A 28 -9.46 -4.18 7.66
C GLY A 28 -8.82 -5.53 7.83
N ALA A 29 -9.62 -6.59 7.67
CA ALA A 29 -9.08 -7.95 7.71
C ALA A 29 -8.03 -8.11 6.63
N ASP A 30 -8.28 -7.49 5.47
CA ASP A 30 -7.30 -7.46 4.39
C ASP A 30 -6.87 -6.03 4.15
N ILE A 31 -5.68 -5.87 3.58
CA ILE A 31 -5.16 -4.57 3.22
C ILE A 31 -5.43 -4.35 1.74
N GLY A 32 -6.16 -3.28 1.43
CA GLY A 32 -6.42 -2.93 0.05
C GLY A 32 -5.41 -1.91 -0.43
N ILE A 33 -4.80 -2.18 -1.58
CA ILE A 33 -3.83 -1.27 -2.15
C ILE A 33 -4.18 -0.97 -3.59
N LYS A 34 -3.81 0.22 -4.03
CA LYS A 34 -4.08 0.67 -5.39
C LYS A 34 -2.77 1.05 -6.04
N CYS A 35 -2.51 0.48 -7.21
CA CYS A 35 -1.30 0.77 -7.96
C CYS A 35 -1.33 2.21 -8.44
N ARG A 36 -0.27 2.95 -8.18
CA ARG A 36 -0.23 4.35 -8.58
C ARG A 36 0.01 4.52 -10.07
N GLY A 37 0.47 3.47 -10.72
CA GLY A 37 0.71 3.55 -12.16
C GLY A 37 -0.54 3.33 -12.99
N CYS A 38 -1.32 2.30 -12.65
CA CYS A 38 -2.48 1.94 -13.46
C CYS A 38 -3.79 1.93 -12.69
N ASN A 39 -3.76 2.30 -11.41
CA ASN A 39 -4.94 2.38 -10.55
C ASN A 39 -5.61 1.05 -10.28
N ARG A 40 -4.91 -0.05 -10.51
CA ARG A 40 -5.46 -1.36 -10.21
C ARG A 40 -5.52 -1.57 -8.70
N ARG A 41 -6.60 -2.15 -8.21
CA ARG A 41 -6.77 -2.42 -6.79
C ARG A 41 -6.57 -3.89 -6.52
N VAL A 42 -5.90 -4.19 -5.41
CA VAL A 42 -5.61 -5.54 -5.00
C VAL A 42 -5.82 -5.64 -3.50
N LEU A 43 -6.38 -6.77 -3.06
CA LEU A 43 -6.51 -7.05 -1.63
C LEU A 43 -5.47 -8.09 -1.25
N LEU A 44 -4.78 -7.84 -0.16
CA LEU A 44 -3.78 -8.76 0.37
C LEU A 44 -4.03 -8.97 1.85
N GLU A 45 -3.76 -10.18 2.31
CA GLU A 45 -3.74 -10.40 3.75
C GLU A 45 -2.65 -9.54 4.34
N ARG A 46 -2.87 -9.10 5.59
CA ARG A 46 -1.90 -8.23 6.24
C ARG A 46 -0.51 -8.83 6.22
N ARG A 47 -0.39 -10.12 6.50
CA ARG A 47 0.89 -10.80 6.51
C ARG A 47 1.57 -10.74 5.14
N ASP A 48 0.79 -10.95 4.09
CA ASP A 48 1.32 -10.89 2.73
C ASP A 48 1.76 -9.48 2.40
N PHE A 49 0.97 -8.50 2.79
CA PHE A 49 1.32 -7.10 2.54
C PHE A 49 2.66 -6.77 3.20
N GLU A 50 2.80 -7.14 4.46
CA GLU A 50 4.02 -6.85 5.20
C GLU A 50 5.24 -7.50 4.54
N ARG A 51 5.04 -8.68 4.00
CA ARG A 51 6.13 -9.40 3.36
C ARG A 51 6.53 -8.77 2.04
N ARG A 52 5.58 -8.18 1.34
CA ARG A 52 5.82 -7.62 0.02
C ARG A 52 6.33 -6.19 0.03
N VAL A 53 6.12 -5.48 1.12
CA VAL A 53 6.55 -4.09 1.21
C VAL A 53 8.05 -4.01 1.34
N LYS A 54 8.66 -3.18 0.50
CA LYS A 54 10.09 -2.91 0.58
C LYS A 54 10.34 -1.72 1.50
N GLU A 55 9.55 -0.67 1.33
CA GLU A 55 9.71 0.52 2.14
C GLU A 55 8.46 1.38 2.05
N PHE A 56 8.29 2.26 3.02
CA PHE A 56 7.25 3.26 2.98
C PHE A 56 7.82 4.52 2.38
N ILE A 57 7.24 4.98 1.29
CA ILE A 57 7.70 6.18 0.62
C ILE A 57 7.13 7.41 1.27
N SER A 58 5.85 7.35 1.63
CA SER A 58 5.16 8.47 2.25
C SER A 58 4.13 7.93 3.22
N ARG A 59 4.03 8.53 4.39
CA ARG A 59 3.01 8.12 5.35
C ARG A 59 1.71 8.79 4.97
N GLY A 60 0.63 8.04 5.16
CA GLY A 60 -0.67 8.56 4.81
C GLY A 60 -1.24 9.47 5.84
N GLU A 61 -2.55 9.71 5.70
CA GLU A 61 -3.33 10.58 6.50
C GLU A 61 -3.27 10.22 7.93
N GLN A 62 -2.95 11.03 8.71
CA GLN A 62 -3.02 10.70 10.05
C GLN A 62 -3.80 11.61 10.85
N GLN A 63 -4.03 11.75 10.59
CA GLN A 63 -4.60 12.46 10.99
C GLN A 63 -4.87 13.06 11.71
N THR A 64 -4.77 13.41 11.66
CA THR A 64 -4.97 14.00 12.08
C THR A 64 -5.50 14.45 12.61
N GLY A 65 -5.52 14.43 12.87
CA GLY A 65 -6.03 14.81 13.32
C GLY A 65 -6.37 15.37 13.47
N GLY A 66 -6.25 15.39 13.29
CA GLY A 66 -6.51 16.25 13.47
C GLY A 66 -6.36 16.22 13.60
#